data_e6ccfbd12c44611d8f7721dc389eaf1e
#
_entry.id   e6ccfbd12c44611d8f7721dc389eaf1e
#
_cell.length_a   1.000
_cell.length_b   1.000
_cell.length_c   1.000
_cell.angle_alpha   90.00
_cell.angle_beta   90.00
_cell.angle_gamma   90.00
#
_symmetry.space_group_name_H-M   'P 1'
#
loop_
_entity.id
_entity.type
_entity.pdbx_description
1 polymer ?
#
loop_
_entity_poly.entity_id
_entity_poly.type
_entity_poly.pdbx_seq_one_letter_code
_entity_poly.pdbx_strand_id
1 'polypeptide(L)'
;MLSAVCNSQFMELFGDPVTNTQGREVRPFKDFMLDIRYGTSQPPTFNELGEFKFIRATNIKAGRITENDMLRISADEAAKIEKCRLNGNEIIIVRSGANTGDTCVVTDEYRDQYAGYDIIVTLNLEIANPVFFNELMNTHYMQAIIKPLTVRAAQPHINSEQVQNLPMLVVPLQEQEQFATFVRQSDKSKFELEKALSELTATYKRIIAENLG
;
A
#
# COMPACT_ATOMS: atom_id res chain seq x y z
N MET A 1 -0.47 -5.99 -7.07
CA MET A 1 -0.66 -7.45 -6.97
C MET A 1 0.48 -7.99 -6.12
N LEU A 2 0.17 -8.63 -4.97
CA LEU A 2 1.15 -9.38 -4.18
C LEU A 2 2.04 -10.19 -5.12
N SER A 3 3.33 -10.33 -4.82
CA SER A 3 4.12 -11.34 -5.52
C SER A 3 3.40 -12.68 -5.38
N ALA A 4 3.40 -13.52 -6.38
CA ALA A 4 2.75 -14.83 -6.31
C ALA A 4 3.25 -15.63 -5.09
N VAL A 5 4.49 -15.41 -4.70
CA VAL A 5 5.13 -16.02 -3.54
C VAL A 5 4.48 -15.56 -2.23
N CYS A 6 4.25 -14.25 -2.04
CA CYS A 6 3.61 -13.73 -0.82
C CYS A 6 2.15 -14.18 -0.72
N ASN A 7 1.41 -14.23 -1.85
CA ASN A 7 0.07 -14.77 -1.89
C ASN A 7 0.02 -16.25 -1.49
N SER A 8 0.91 -17.06 -2.07
CA SER A 8 1.00 -18.49 -1.75
C SER A 8 1.30 -18.71 -0.27
N GLN A 9 2.27 -17.98 0.26
CA GLN A 9 2.65 -18.06 1.68
C GLN A 9 1.53 -17.57 2.60
N PHE A 10 0.81 -16.49 2.22
CA PHE A 10 -0.36 -16.04 2.98
C PHE A 10 -1.42 -17.14 3.07
N MET A 11 -1.73 -17.76 1.94
CA MET A 11 -2.74 -18.83 1.87
C MET A 11 -2.35 -20.06 2.65
N GLU A 12 -1.07 -20.44 2.64
CA GLU A 12 -0.55 -21.57 3.41
C GLU A 12 -0.67 -21.31 4.92
N LEU A 13 -0.31 -20.11 5.38
CA LEU A 13 -0.29 -19.78 6.82
C LEU A 13 -1.69 -19.47 7.38
N PHE A 14 -2.52 -18.75 6.64
CA PHE A 14 -3.74 -18.16 7.18
C PHE A 14 -5.02 -18.67 6.51
N GLY A 15 -4.89 -19.45 5.42
CA GLY A 15 -6.01 -19.93 4.64
C GLY A 15 -6.64 -18.84 3.77
N ASP A 16 -7.74 -19.18 3.11
CA ASP A 16 -8.55 -18.26 2.32
C ASP A 16 -9.41 -17.39 3.24
N PRO A 17 -9.24 -16.05 3.25
CA PRO A 17 -10.01 -15.17 4.11
C PRO A 17 -11.52 -15.18 3.84
N VAL A 18 -11.96 -15.55 2.63
CA VAL A 18 -13.38 -15.58 2.26
C VAL A 18 -14.05 -16.85 2.71
N THR A 19 -13.46 -18.00 2.38
CA THR A 19 -14.00 -19.32 2.77
C THR A 19 -13.67 -19.65 4.23
N ASN A 20 -12.64 -19.01 4.78
CA ASN A 20 -12.17 -19.16 6.17
C ASN A 20 -12.13 -20.62 6.62
N THR A 21 -11.51 -21.47 5.81
CA THR A 21 -11.45 -22.92 6.06
C THR A 21 -10.73 -23.31 7.36
N GLN A 22 -9.92 -22.39 7.91
CA GLN A 22 -9.26 -22.57 9.21
C GLN A 22 -10.14 -22.15 10.39
N GLY A 23 -11.36 -21.59 10.14
CA GLY A 23 -12.27 -21.17 11.20
C GLY A 23 -11.74 -20.04 12.08
N ARG A 24 -10.88 -19.16 11.55
CA ARG A 24 -10.37 -18.00 12.28
C ARG A 24 -11.47 -17.00 12.56
N GLU A 25 -11.38 -16.32 13.68
CA GLU A 25 -12.30 -15.21 14.00
C GLU A 25 -12.16 -14.11 12.94
N VAL A 26 -13.29 -13.48 12.58
CA VAL A 26 -13.34 -12.34 11.65
C VAL A 26 -13.93 -11.14 12.38
N ARG A 27 -13.26 -10.02 12.33
CA ARG A 27 -13.72 -8.74 12.91
C ARG A 27 -13.72 -7.63 11.86
N PRO A 28 -14.55 -6.59 12.03
CA PRO A 28 -14.48 -5.42 11.16
C PRO A 28 -13.13 -4.70 11.33
N PHE A 29 -12.62 -4.13 10.24
CA PHE A 29 -11.30 -3.49 10.22
C PHE A 29 -11.15 -2.37 11.26
N LYS A 30 -12.24 -1.67 11.60
CA LYS A 30 -12.26 -0.65 12.65
C LYS A 30 -11.74 -1.15 14.01
N ASP A 31 -11.88 -2.44 14.32
CA ASP A 31 -11.41 -3.01 15.59
C ASP A 31 -9.87 -3.05 15.70
N PHE A 32 -9.17 -2.84 14.60
CA PHE A 32 -7.72 -2.78 14.51
C PHE A 32 -7.17 -1.37 14.31
N MET A 33 -8.06 -0.36 14.23
CA MET A 33 -7.70 1.03 13.94
C MET A 33 -7.63 1.88 15.22
N LEU A 34 -6.73 2.86 15.21
CA LEU A 34 -6.74 4.00 16.13
C LEU A 34 -7.40 5.22 15.49
N ASP A 35 -7.19 5.42 14.17
CA ASP A 35 -7.73 6.55 13.43
C ASP A 35 -7.95 6.20 11.96
N ILE A 36 -8.89 6.91 11.35
CA ILE A 36 -9.13 6.90 9.91
C ILE A 36 -9.46 8.32 9.44
N ARG A 37 -8.70 8.83 8.48
CA ARG A 37 -8.87 10.17 7.94
C ARG A 37 -8.71 10.21 6.43
N TYR A 38 -9.12 11.32 5.84
CA TYR A 38 -8.90 11.59 4.42
C TYR A 38 -7.71 12.52 4.24
N GLY A 39 -6.96 12.31 3.19
CA GLY A 39 -6.03 13.29 2.66
C GLY A 39 -6.76 14.52 2.08
N THR A 40 -6.02 15.43 1.46
CA THR A 40 -6.62 16.67 0.97
C THR A 40 -7.49 16.46 -0.27
N SER A 41 -8.70 17.06 -0.25
CA SER A 41 -9.58 17.10 -1.42
C SER A 41 -9.26 18.25 -2.39
N GLN A 42 -8.44 19.21 -1.93
CA GLN A 42 -7.98 20.34 -2.75
C GLN A 42 -6.51 20.13 -3.08
N PRO A 43 -6.14 19.96 -4.35
CA PRO A 43 -4.75 19.82 -4.74
C PRO A 43 -3.95 21.05 -4.32
N PRO A 44 -2.79 20.90 -3.64
CA PRO A 44 -1.89 22.01 -3.36
C PRO A 44 -1.21 22.49 -4.64
N THR A 45 -0.54 23.63 -4.58
CA THR A 45 0.33 24.09 -5.65
C THR A 45 1.59 23.22 -5.68
N PHE A 46 1.86 22.58 -6.82
CA PHE A 46 3.04 21.74 -6.99
C PHE A 46 4.26 22.55 -7.40
N ASN A 47 5.42 22.12 -6.88
CA ASN A 47 6.72 22.72 -7.17
C ASN A 47 7.76 21.62 -7.25
N GLU A 48 8.44 21.46 -8.39
CA GLU A 48 9.49 20.43 -8.59
C GLU A 48 10.62 20.49 -7.57
N LEU A 49 10.92 21.67 -7.03
CA LEU A 49 11.93 21.92 -5.99
C LEU A 49 11.33 21.89 -4.57
N GLY A 50 10.06 21.50 -4.43
CA GLY A 50 9.40 21.42 -3.12
C GLY A 50 10.08 20.43 -2.19
N GLU A 51 10.03 20.69 -0.89
CA GLU A 51 10.69 19.90 0.15
C GLU A 51 10.01 18.56 0.40
N PHE A 52 8.69 18.51 0.23
CA PHE A 52 7.88 17.35 0.58
C PHE A 52 7.32 16.63 -0.65
N LYS A 53 7.32 15.30 -0.61
CA LYS A 53 6.64 14.44 -1.59
C LYS A 53 5.12 14.49 -1.34
N PHE A 54 4.34 14.46 -2.43
CA PHE A 54 2.89 14.43 -2.37
C PHE A 54 2.38 13.14 -3.02
N ILE A 55 2.00 12.17 -2.17
CA ILE A 55 1.60 10.82 -2.57
C ILE A 55 0.14 10.85 -3.05
N ARG A 56 -0.10 10.37 -4.27
CA ARG A 56 -1.42 10.27 -4.91
C ARG A 56 -1.73 8.81 -5.26
N ALA A 57 -2.99 8.53 -5.57
CA ALA A 57 -3.44 7.23 -6.04
C ALA A 57 -2.57 6.65 -7.18
N THR A 58 -2.04 7.50 -8.07
CA THR A 58 -1.14 7.09 -9.17
C THR A 58 0.22 6.60 -8.69
N ASN A 59 0.63 6.97 -7.49
CA ASN A 59 1.87 6.52 -6.88
C ASN A 59 1.71 5.19 -6.12
N ILE A 60 0.47 4.70 -5.94
CA ILE A 60 0.20 3.45 -5.21
C ILE A 60 0.03 2.32 -6.21
N LYS A 61 0.95 1.35 -6.19
CA LYS A 61 0.94 0.20 -7.09
C LYS A 61 1.44 -1.05 -6.39
N ALA A 62 0.73 -2.14 -6.56
CA ALA A 62 1.13 -3.46 -6.07
C ALA A 62 1.53 -3.46 -4.57
N GLY A 63 0.78 -2.76 -3.73
CA GLY A 63 1.02 -2.73 -2.30
C GLY A 63 2.12 -1.77 -1.84
N ARG A 64 2.69 -0.96 -2.74
CA ARG A 64 3.86 -0.10 -2.46
C ARG A 64 3.66 1.32 -3.01
N ILE A 65 4.39 2.28 -2.43
CA ILE A 65 4.53 3.63 -2.99
C ILE A 65 5.61 3.59 -4.07
N THR A 66 5.35 4.23 -5.21
CA THR A 66 6.29 4.35 -6.33
C THR A 66 6.65 5.80 -6.60
N GLU A 67 7.89 6.04 -6.99
CA GLU A 67 8.42 7.39 -7.27
C GLU A 67 8.02 7.94 -8.67
N ASN A 68 7.38 7.12 -9.51
CA ASN A 68 6.98 7.54 -10.85
C ASN A 68 6.00 8.73 -10.77
N ASP A 69 6.31 9.82 -11.46
CA ASP A 69 5.55 11.05 -11.48
C ASP A 69 5.24 11.60 -10.07
N MET A 70 6.16 11.41 -9.11
CA MET A 70 6.02 11.90 -7.76
C MET A 70 6.03 13.42 -7.76
N LEU A 71 4.92 14.01 -7.35
CA LEU A 71 4.80 15.46 -7.19
C LEU A 71 5.39 15.90 -5.85
N ARG A 72 5.79 17.17 -5.82
CA ARG A 72 6.36 17.77 -4.60
C ARG A 72 5.63 19.09 -4.29
N ILE A 73 5.68 19.46 -3.01
CA ILE A 73 5.07 20.70 -2.49
C ILE A 73 6.08 21.45 -1.62
N SER A 74 5.93 22.76 -1.55
CA SER A 74 6.71 23.61 -0.66
C SER A 74 6.25 23.47 0.81
N ALA A 75 7.07 23.96 1.74
CA ALA A 75 6.72 24.02 3.17
C ALA A 75 5.44 24.86 3.40
N ASP A 76 5.24 25.95 2.67
CA ASP A 76 4.04 26.78 2.78
C ASP A 76 2.76 26.05 2.35
N GLU A 77 2.83 25.24 1.29
CA GLU A 77 1.70 24.41 0.85
C GLU A 77 1.46 23.26 1.83
N ALA A 78 2.53 22.64 2.34
CA ALA A 78 2.46 21.57 3.35
C ALA A 78 1.76 22.06 4.63
N ALA A 79 2.07 23.25 5.12
CA ALA A 79 1.43 23.86 6.30
C ALA A 79 -0.09 24.03 6.15
N LYS A 80 -0.60 24.25 4.93
CA LYS A 80 -2.05 24.37 4.67
C LYS A 80 -2.79 23.03 4.79
N ILE A 81 -2.07 21.94 4.62
CA ILE A 81 -2.63 20.56 4.61
C ILE A 81 -1.99 19.68 5.68
N GLU A 82 -1.56 20.24 6.80
CA GLU A 82 -0.83 19.52 7.88
C GLU A 82 -1.57 18.24 8.35
N LYS A 83 -2.91 18.25 8.37
CA LYS A 83 -3.73 17.07 8.70
C LYS A 83 -3.53 15.88 7.75
N CYS A 84 -2.93 16.10 6.57
CA CYS A 84 -2.64 15.08 5.57
C CYS A 84 -1.20 14.56 5.65
N ARG A 85 -0.42 15.04 6.65
CA ARG A 85 0.92 14.55 6.92
C ARG A 85 0.89 13.10 7.36
N LEU A 86 1.84 12.33 6.86
CA LEU A 86 1.97 10.89 7.11
C LEU A 86 2.91 10.64 8.29
N ASN A 87 2.50 9.77 9.22
CA ASN A 87 3.27 9.46 10.43
C ASN A 87 4.15 8.21 10.32
N GLY A 88 4.10 7.51 9.19
CA GLY A 88 4.72 6.20 9.05
C GLY A 88 3.88 5.08 9.69
N ASN A 89 4.06 3.85 9.22
CA ASN A 89 3.26 2.68 9.61
C ASN A 89 1.74 2.83 9.38
N GLU A 90 1.31 3.85 8.67
CA GLU A 90 -0.07 4.02 8.23
C GLU A 90 -0.32 3.26 6.94
N ILE A 91 -1.58 2.94 6.68
CA ILE A 91 -2.01 2.36 5.40
C ILE A 91 -2.76 3.42 4.61
N ILE A 92 -2.32 3.69 3.38
CA ILE A 92 -3.08 4.50 2.43
C ILE A 92 -3.94 3.56 1.58
N ILE A 93 -5.21 3.92 1.41
CA ILE A 93 -6.18 3.18 0.60
C ILE A 93 -6.68 4.10 -0.50
N VAL A 94 -6.47 3.70 -1.75
CA VAL A 94 -6.93 4.46 -2.91
C VAL A 94 -8.45 4.52 -2.90
N ARG A 95 -8.97 5.75 -2.82
CA ARG A 95 -10.39 6.02 -2.63
C ARG A 95 -11.19 6.03 -3.92
N SER A 96 -10.60 6.45 -5.05
CA SER A 96 -11.33 6.63 -6.29
C SER A 96 -10.46 6.44 -7.53
N GLY A 97 -11.11 6.15 -8.67
CA GLY A 97 -10.46 5.94 -9.95
C GLY A 97 -10.16 4.47 -10.25
N ALA A 98 -9.33 4.23 -11.26
CA ALA A 98 -9.03 2.88 -11.75
C ALA A 98 -8.39 1.96 -10.69
N ASN A 99 -7.65 2.54 -9.75
CA ASN A 99 -6.93 1.82 -8.70
C ASN A 99 -7.70 1.79 -7.36
N THR A 100 -9.02 2.08 -7.37
CA THR A 100 -9.82 2.09 -6.15
C THR A 100 -9.70 0.77 -5.39
N GLY A 101 -9.35 0.85 -4.12
CA GLY A 101 -9.14 -0.30 -3.25
C GLY A 101 -7.69 -0.80 -3.20
N ASP A 102 -6.79 -0.31 -4.05
CA ASP A 102 -5.36 -0.58 -3.89
C ASP A 102 -4.86 0.08 -2.60
N THR A 103 -3.91 -0.57 -1.94
CA THR A 103 -3.36 -0.08 -0.67
C THR A 103 -1.84 -0.09 -0.67
N CYS A 104 -1.25 0.69 0.24
CA CYS A 104 0.19 0.62 0.54
C CYS A 104 0.46 0.98 1.99
N VAL A 105 1.58 0.49 2.53
CA VAL A 105 2.12 0.93 3.82
C VAL A 105 2.98 2.17 3.62
N VAL A 106 2.81 3.15 4.49
CA VAL A 106 3.71 4.30 4.63
C VAL A 106 4.96 3.84 5.37
N THR A 107 6.03 3.60 4.63
CA THR A 107 7.34 3.25 5.20
C THR A 107 8.03 4.47 5.83
N ASP A 108 9.10 4.28 6.58
CA ASP A 108 9.83 5.38 7.20
C ASP A 108 10.40 6.38 6.17
N GLU A 109 10.65 5.95 4.94
CA GLU A 109 11.05 6.82 3.83
C GLU A 109 10.00 7.89 3.50
N TYR A 110 8.71 7.57 3.70
CA TYR A 110 7.58 8.46 3.42
C TYR A 110 6.99 9.08 4.69
N ARG A 111 7.62 8.89 5.85
CA ARG A 111 7.28 9.62 7.07
C ARG A 111 7.46 11.12 6.81
N ASP A 112 6.56 11.92 7.36
CA ASP A 112 6.53 13.37 7.21
C ASP A 112 6.26 13.87 5.77
N GLN A 113 5.89 12.97 4.85
CA GLN A 113 5.37 13.33 3.54
C GLN A 113 3.85 13.54 3.60
N TYR A 114 3.23 13.91 2.49
CA TYR A 114 1.81 14.29 2.48
C TYR A 114 1.01 13.42 1.52
N ALA A 115 -0.23 13.11 1.90
CA ALA A 115 -1.15 12.31 1.08
C ALA A 115 -2.20 13.17 0.39
N GLY A 116 -2.53 12.79 -0.85
CA GLY A 116 -3.64 13.34 -1.61
C GLY A 116 -5.00 12.86 -1.11
N TYR A 117 -5.94 12.75 -2.00
CA TYR A 117 -7.37 12.53 -1.75
C TYR A 117 -7.74 11.17 -1.08
N ASP A 118 -6.80 10.29 -0.90
CA ASP A 118 -7.00 8.91 -0.47
C ASP A 118 -7.33 8.79 1.03
N ILE A 119 -7.70 7.59 1.48
CA ILE A 119 -7.98 7.28 2.88
C ILE A 119 -6.69 6.88 3.56
N ILE A 120 -6.44 7.42 4.76
CA ILE A 120 -5.28 7.11 5.59
C ILE A 120 -5.78 6.43 6.86
N VAL A 121 -5.27 5.24 7.15
CA VAL A 121 -5.61 4.44 8.32
C VAL A 121 -4.41 4.33 9.24
N THR A 122 -4.60 4.69 10.50
CA THR A 122 -3.63 4.46 11.58
C THR A 122 -4.07 3.23 12.37
N LEU A 123 -3.22 2.20 12.41
CA LEU A 123 -3.50 0.96 13.12
C LEU A 123 -3.06 1.00 14.59
N ASN A 124 -3.73 0.22 15.42
CA ASN A 124 -3.25 -0.10 16.75
C ASN A 124 -2.12 -1.14 16.64
N LEU A 125 -0.88 -0.68 16.74
CA LEU A 125 0.31 -1.52 16.58
C LEU A 125 0.49 -2.59 17.67
N GLU A 126 -0.27 -2.52 18.77
CA GLU A 126 -0.26 -3.56 19.81
C GLU A 126 -0.96 -4.86 19.35
N ILE A 127 -1.82 -4.76 18.34
CA ILE A 127 -2.62 -5.90 17.83
C ILE A 127 -2.56 -6.06 16.31
N ALA A 128 -2.03 -5.08 15.58
CA ALA A 128 -2.09 -5.03 14.12
C ALA A 128 -0.76 -4.61 13.51
N ASN A 129 -0.19 -5.47 12.65
CA ASN A 129 1.00 -5.16 11.86
C ASN A 129 0.58 -4.55 10.51
N PRO A 130 1.03 -3.32 10.15
CA PRO A 130 0.62 -2.66 8.92
C PRO A 130 0.97 -3.44 7.64
N VAL A 131 2.11 -4.11 7.61
CA VAL A 131 2.51 -4.92 6.45
C VAL A 131 1.57 -6.11 6.27
N PHE A 132 1.21 -6.80 7.37
CA PHE A 132 0.25 -7.90 7.32
C PHE A 132 -1.11 -7.45 6.76
N PHE A 133 -1.68 -6.36 7.31
CA PHE A 133 -2.98 -5.86 6.86
C PHE A 133 -2.95 -5.32 5.43
N ASN A 134 -1.88 -4.64 5.03
CA ASN A 134 -1.70 -4.24 3.64
C ASN A 134 -1.68 -5.44 2.69
N GLU A 135 -0.93 -6.48 3.04
CA GLU A 135 -0.85 -7.68 2.22
C GLU A 135 -2.19 -8.41 2.18
N LEU A 136 -2.90 -8.54 3.32
CA LEU A 136 -4.25 -9.09 3.37
C LEU A 136 -5.20 -8.32 2.44
N MET A 137 -5.22 -6.99 2.50
CA MET A 137 -6.09 -6.15 1.67
C MET A 137 -5.77 -6.26 0.16
N ASN A 138 -4.51 -6.50 -0.20
CA ASN A 138 -4.10 -6.69 -1.59
C ASN A 138 -4.25 -8.13 -2.09
N THR A 139 -4.71 -9.08 -1.25
CA THR A 139 -5.04 -10.43 -1.72
C THR A 139 -6.18 -10.41 -2.73
N HIS A 140 -6.19 -11.40 -3.63
CA HIS A 140 -7.30 -11.58 -4.58
C HIS A 140 -8.67 -11.66 -3.86
N TYR A 141 -8.72 -12.29 -2.70
CA TYR A 141 -9.93 -12.48 -1.91
C TYR A 141 -10.47 -11.17 -1.36
N MET A 142 -9.63 -10.38 -0.71
CA MET A 142 -10.06 -9.06 -0.20
C MET A 142 -10.42 -8.12 -1.32
N GLN A 143 -9.71 -8.14 -2.44
CA GLN A 143 -10.06 -7.37 -3.63
C GLN A 143 -11.40 -7.81 -4.24
N ALA A 144 -11.77 -9.09 -4.14
CA ALA A 144 -13.11 -9.57 -4.55
C ALA A 144 -14.23 -9.05 -3.62
N ILE A 145 -13.93 -8.71 -2.36
CA ILE A 145 -14.86 -8.04 -1.44
C ILE A 145 -14.91 -6.53 -1.71
N ILE A 146 -13.75 -5.90 -1.90
CA ILE A 146 -13.62 -4.45 -2.06
C ILE A 146 -14.22 -3.98 -3.38
N LYS A 147 -13.90 -4.62 -4.50
CA LYS A 147 -14.34 -4.21 -5.84
C LYS A 147 -15.86 -4.04 -5.98
N PRO A 148 -16.73 -4.96 -5.53
CA PRO A 148 -18.18 -4.76 -5.58
C PRO A 148 -18.68 -3.55 -4.79
N LEU A 149 -17.97 -3.16 -3.71
CA LEU A 149 -18.33 -1.99 -2.92
C LEU A 149 -18.09 -0.68 -3.68
N THR A 150 -17.18 -0.69 -4.67
CA THR A 150 -16.76 0.50 -5.40
C THR A 150 -17.66 0.83 -6.60
N VAL A 151 -18.47 -0.11 -7.11
CA VAL A 151 -19.16 -0.04 -8.42
C VAL A 151 -20.48 0.74 -8.37
N ARG A 152 -20.91 1.28 -7.24
CA ARG A 152 -22.24 1.92 -7.07
C ARG A 152 -22.38 3.31 -7.70
N ALA A 153 -21.34 3.86 -8.34
CA ALA A 153 -21.35 5.18 -8.98
C ALA A 153 -20.68 5.13 -10.37
N ALA A 154 -20.86 6.18 -11.17
CA ALA A 154 -20.23 6.32 -12.49
C ALA A 154 -18.69 6.26 -12.44
N GLN A 155 -18.10 6.60 -11.29
CA GLN A 155 -16.68 6.35 -10.99
C GLN A 155 -16.57 5.40 -9.79
N PRO A 156 -15.69 4.39 -9.84
CA PRO A 156 -15.39 3.56 -8.68
C PRO A 156 -15.01 4.42 -7.49
N HIS A 157 -15.58 4.14 -6.32
CA HIS A 157 -15.37 4.92 -5.12
C HIS A 157 -15.59 4.07 -3.87
N ILE A 158 -14.70 4.20 -2.88
CA ILE A 158 -14.86 3.63 -1.53
C ILE A 158 -14.78 4.74 -0.48
N ASN A 159 -15.54 4.63 0.59
CA ASN A 159 -15.56 5.58 1.68
C ASN A 159 -15.04 4.97 2.99
N SER A 160 -14.80 5.82 4.00
CA SER A 160 -14.26 5.38 5.30
C SER A 160 -15.15 4.39 6.03
N GLU A 161 -16.47 4.51 5.94
CA GLU A 161 -17.41 3.57 6.57
C GLU A 161 -17.32 2.18 5.95
N GLN A 162 -17.23 2.10 4.63
CA GLN A 162 -17.03 0.84 3.92
C GLN A 162 -15.69 0.20 4.30
N VAL A 163 -14.60 1.00 4.39
CA VAL A 163 -13.29 0.52 4.82
C VAL A 163 -13.32 0.00 6.26
N GLN A 164 -13.95 0.73 7.18
CA GLN A 164 -14.07 0.33 8.58
C GLN A 164 -14.80 -1.01 8.77
N ASN A 165 -15.72 -1.34 7.88
CA ASN A 165 -16.53 -2.55 7.95
C ASN A 165 -15.96 -3.71 7.10
N LEU A 166 -14.78 -3.59 6.50
CA LEU A 166 -14.14 -4.70 5.81
C LEU A 166 -13.87 -5.86 6.78
N PRO A 167 -14.19 -7.11 6.40
CA PRO A 167 -13.96 -8.26 7.26
C PRO A 167 -12.45 -8.61 7.28
N MET A 168 -11.85 -8.58 8.47
CA MET A 168 -10.44 -8.89 8.67
C MET A 168 -10.27 -10.15 9.50
N LEU A 169 -9.35 -11.03 9.11
CA LEU A 169 -8.96 -12.19 9.91
C LEU A 169 -8.25 -11.73 11.18
N VAL A 170 -8.66 -12.29 12.31
CA VAL A 170 -7.95 -12.14 13.57
C VAL A 170 -6.80 -13.14 13.59
N VAL A 171 -5.60 -12.60 13.53
CA VAL A 171 -4.34 -13.38 13.57
C VAL A 171 -3.52 -12.85 14.74
N PRO A 172 -2.90 -13.71 15.58
CA PRO A 172 -2.00 -13.27 16.64
C PRO A 172 -0.88 -12.36 16.11
N LEU A 173 -0.53 -11.29 16.83
CA LEU A 173 0.45 -10.30 16.38
C LEU A 173 1.80 -10.95 16.01
N GLN A 174 2.22 -11.96 16.77
CA GLN A 174 3.45 -12.70 16.49
C GLN A 174 3.45 -13.38 15.12
N GLU A 175 2.32 -13.98 14.70
CA GLU A 175 2.18 -14.60 13.37
C GLU A 175 2.17 -13.52 12.27
N GLN A 176 1.51 -12.37 12.52
CA GLN A 176 1.53 -11.22 11.61
C GLN A 176 2.97 -10.69 11.39
N GLU A 177 3.77 -10.58 12.45
CA GLU A 177 5.16 -10.10 12.41
C GLU A 177 6.09 -11.08 11.67
N GLN A 178 5.89 -12.37 11.87
CA GLN A 178 6.63 -13.41 11.13
C GLN A 178 6.35 -13.29 9.63
N PHE A 179 5.08 -13.18 9.25
CA PHE A 179 4.69 -12.99 7.86
C PHE A 179 5.22 -11.66 7.29
N ALA A 180 5.11 -10.57 8.04
CA ALA A 180 5.65 -9.27 7.63
C ALA A 180 7.17 -9.30 7.42
N THR A 181 7.89 -10.11 8.20
CA THR A 181 9.33 -10.32 8.01
C THR A 181 9.62 -11.08 6.72
N PHE A 182 8.85 -12.12 6.43
CA PHE A 182 8.93 -12.85 5.16
C PHE A 182 8.67 -11.91 3.96
N VAL A 183 7.63 -11.07 4.02
CA VAL A 183 7.31 -10.10 2.96
C VAL A 183 8.50 -9.16 2.72
N ARG A 184 9.06 -8.56 3.78
CA ARG A 184 10.22 -7.66 3.67
C ARG A 184 11.44 -8.35 3.05
N GLN A 185 11.70 -9.60 3.40
CA GLN A 185 12.81 -10.38 2.81
C GLN A 185 12.56 -10.68 1.33
N SER A 186 11.32 -11.03 0.98
CA SER A 186 10.92 -11.27 -0.41
C SER A 186 11.08 -10.01 -1.28
N ASP A 187 10.64 -8.85 -0.77
CA ASP A 187 10.79 -7.57 -1.46
C ASP A 187 12.26 -7.19 -1.67
N LYS A 188 13.10 -7.37 -0.64
CA LYS A 188 14.54 -7.12 -0.73
C LYS A 188 15.19 -8.02 -1.79
N SER A 189 14.91 -9.31 -1.77
CA SER A 189 15.45 -10.26 -2.74
C SER A 189 15.00 -9.92 -4.16
N LYS A 190 13.74 -9.53 -4.34
CA LYS A 190 13.21 -9.08 -5.63
C LYS A 190 13.97 -7.84 -6.14
N PHE A 191 14.14 -6.84 -5.29
CA PHE A 191 14.87 -5.62 -5.63
C PHE A 191 16.32 -5.92 -6.05
N GLU A 192 17.03 -6.78 -5.32
CA GLU A 192 18.40 -7.18 -5.63
C GLU A 192 18.48 -7.93 -6.98
N LEU A 193 17.51 -8.80 -7.26
CA LEU A 193 17.42 -9.52 -8.54
C LEU A 193 17.13 -8.57 -9.72
N GLU A 194 16.20 -7.63 -9.55
CA GLU A 194 15.88 -6.64 -10.58
C GLU A 194 17.10 -5.73 -10.88
N LYS A 195 17.84 -5.33 -9.86
CA LYS A 195 19.07 -4.58 -10.00
C LYS A 195 20.13 -5.37 -10.77
N ALA A 196 20.38 -6.61 -10.37
CA ALA A 196 21.34 -7.50 -11.04
C ALA A 196 20.96 -7.74 -12.52
N LEU A 197 19.67 -7.95 -12.81
CA LEU A 197 19.17 -8.11 -14.17
C LEU A 197 19.40 -6.85 -15.02
N SER A 198 19.18 -5.66 -14.44
CA SER A 198 19.44 -4.38 -15.12
C SER A 198 20.91 -4.20 -15.45
N GLU A 199 21.82 -4.47 -14.49
CA GLU A 199 23.26 -4.40 -14.67
C GLU A 199 23.76 -5.40 -15.74
N LEU A 200 23.25 -6.62 -15.72
CA LEU A 200 23.56 -7.65 -16.71
C LEU A 200 23.09 -7.23 -18.11
N THR A 201 21.89 -6.69 -18.21
CA THR A 201 21.32 -6.21 -19.48
C THR A 201 22.13 -5.04 -20.04
N ALA A 202 22.57 -4.11 -19.21
CA ALA A 202 23.42 -2.98 -19.60
C ALA A 202 24.79 -3.49 -20.09
N THR A 203 25.38 -4.44 -19.40
CA THR A 203 26.67 -5.06 -19.76
C THR A 203 26.55 -5.80 -21.10
N TYR A 204 25.50 -6.58 -21.28
CA TYR A 204 25.24 -7.29 -22.54
C TYR A 204 25.10 -6.33 -23.73
N LYS A 205 24.32 -5.24 -23.59
CA LYS A 205 24.21 -4.20 -24.63
C LYS A 205 25.54 -3.57 -24.98
N ARG A 206 26.39 -3.28 -23.97
CA ARG A 206 27.74 -2.73 -24.17
C ARG A 206 28.60 -3.69 -24.97
N ILE A 207 28.68 -4.97 -24.58
CA ILE A 207 29.46 -5.98 -25.27
C ILE A 207 29.04 -6.13 -26.74
N ILE A 208 27.71 -6.12 -27.02
CA ILE A 208 27.20 -6.18 -28.38
C ILE A 208 27.67 -4.95 -29.20
N ALA A 209 27.55 -3.74 -28.65
CA ALA A 209 27.94 -2.52 -29.30
C ALA A 209 29.45 -2.50 -29.61
N GLU A 210 30.28 -3.04 -28.70
CA GLU A 210 31.75 -3.11 -28.88
C GLU A 210 32.20 -4.17 -29.89
N ASN A 211 31.42 -5.24 -30.13
CA ASN A 211 31.83 -6.35 -30.99
C ASN A 211 31.07 -6.40 -32.35
N LEU A 212 30.02 -5.64 -32.53
CA LEU A 212 29.19 -5.63 -33.75
C LEU A 212 29.13 -4.24 -34.41
N GLY A 213 29.71 -3.22 -33.82
CA GLY A 213 29.93 -1.88 -34.39
C GLY A 213 31.34 -1.76 -34.90
#